data_af84953e2f83767d3f00b351c898d3da
#
_entry.id   af84953e2f83767d3f00b351c898d3da
#
_cell.length_a   1.000
_cell.length_b   1.000
_cell.length_c   1.000
_cell.angle_alpha   90.00
_cell.angle_beta   90.00
_cell.angle_gamma   90.00
#
_symmetry.space_group_name_H-M   'P 1'
#
loop_
_entity.id
_entity.type
_entity.pdbx_description
1 polymer ?
#
loop_
_entity_poly.entity_id
_entity_poly.type
_entity_poly.pdbx_seq_one_letter_code
_entity_poly.pdbx_strand_id
1 'polypeptide(L)'
;MFSPQKDMKELVLEILKKESASISGVSRELASRGVKLHRLELTGYLKALADMNVLKQRDIKPSKVFSISVSREKNLYEVIGESCVRYGRTEDERATLAAYSLQKLFKRPVFDMEVRRCGIGGAVDGRKATNEERAEAKVILTRMGYKVPNSDVPVIVENDMDEKFVQVVADAVIEAYNSRSFVKETTQLKL
;
A
#
# COMPACT_ATOMS: atom_id res chain seq x y z
N MET A 1 4.19 -9.69 -37.44
CA MET A 1 4.16 -9.99 -36.00
C MET A 1 4.57 -8.71 -35.27
N PHE A 2 3.60 -7.91 -34.80
CA PHE A 2 3.88 -6.66 -34.09
C PHE A 2 4.28 -7.04 -32.67
N SER A 3 5.57 -6.88 -32.30
CA SER A 3 5.99 -6.87 -30.92
C SER A 3 5.42 -5.63 -30.26
N PRO A 4 4.71 -5.70 -29.13
CA PRO A 4 4.27 -4.52 -28.43
C PRO A 4 5.52 -3.72 -28.03
N GLN A 5 5.61 -2.49 -28.57
CA GLN A 5 6.68 -1.57 -28.24
C GLN A 5 6.56 -1.30 -26.73
N LYS A 6 7.52 -1.78 -25.95
CA LYS A 6 7.55 -1.54 -24.50
C LYS A 6 7.47 -0.03 -24.24
N ASP A 7 6.56 0.36 -23.36
CA ASP A 7 6.44 1.75 -22.94
C ASP A 7 7.76 2.23 -22.33
N MET A 8 8.12 3.46 -22.59
CA MET A 8 9.33 4.10 -22.08
C MET A 8 9.45 4.02 -20.55
N LYS A 9 8.33 4.13 -19.86
CA LYS A 9 8.24 3.95 -18.40
C LYS A 9 8.69 2.55 -17.99
N GLU A 10 8.21 1.51 -18.68
CA GLU A 10 8.57 0.12 -18.39
C GLU A 10 10.06 -0.13 -18.60
N LEU A 11 10.64 0.41 -19.68
CA LEU A 11 12.07 0.29 -19.96
C LEU A 11 12.92 0.93 -18.88
N VAL A 12 12.57 2.14 -18.44
CA VAL A 12 13.28 2.85 -17.36
C VAL A 12 13.14 2.08 -16.03
N LEU A 13 11.97 1.58 -15.70
CA LEU A 13 11.77 0.79 -14.49
C LEU A 13 12.53 -0.54 -14.53
N GLU A 14 12.62 -1.22 -15.67
CA GLU A 14 13.43 -2.43 -15.83
C GLU A 14 14.92 -2.18 -15.61
N ILE A 15 15.43 -1.05 -16.09
CA ILE A 15 16.82 -0.64 -15.88
C ILE A 15 17.08 -0.42 -14.39
N LEU A 16 16.22 0.36 -13.74
CA LEU A 16 16.36 0.74 -12.34
C LEU A 16 15.97 -0.35 -11.32
N LYS A 17 15.33 -1.45 -11.79
CA LYS A 17 15.11 -2.66 -10.96
C LYS A 17 16.42 -3.37 -10.62
N LYS A 18 17.42 -3.30 -11.50
CA LYS A 18 18.71 -3.97 -11.28
C LYS A 18 19.56 -3.22 -10.27
N GLU A 19 19.67 -1.91 -10.47
CA GLU A 19 20.47 -1.02 -9.61
C GLU A 19 20.03 0.45 -9.79
N SER A 20 20.34 1.28 -8.81
CA SER A 20 20.19 2.71 -8.97
C SER A 20 21.22 3.26 -9.98
N ALA A 21 20.78 4.16 -10.87
CA ALA A 21 21.61 4.66 -11.93
C ALA A 21 21.56 6.20 -12.07
N SER A 22 22.65 6.77 -12.55
CA SER A 22 22.69 8.18 -12.96
C SER A 22 21.99 8.38 -14.30
N ILE A 23 21.68 9.64 -14.66
CA ILE A 23 21.10 9.97 -15.98
C ILE A 23 21.95 9.37 -17.11
N SER A 24 23.29 9.45 -17.02
CA SER A 24 24.19 8.87 -18.01
C SER A 24 24.16 7.34 -18.02
N GLY A 25 23.97 6.70 -16.87
CA GLY A 25 23.79 5.26 -16.74
C GLY A 25 22.52 4.79 -17.43
N VAL A 26 21.40 5.43 -17.11
CA VAL A 26 20.10 5.13 -17.75
C VAL A 26 20.16 5.36 -19.26
N SER A 27 20.79 6.46 -19.71
CA SER A 27 20.97 6.77 -21.15
C SER A 27 21.74 5.67 -21.88
N ARG A 28 22.81 5.15 -21.28
CA ARG A 28 23.63 4.06 -21.85
C ARG A 28 22.83 2.77 -21.97
N GLU A 29 22.09 2.41 -20.93
CA GLU A 29 21.25 1.20 -20.92
C GLU A 29 20.09 1.29 -21.93
N LEU A 30 19.48 2.47 -22.09
CA LEU A 30 18.48 2.71 -23.13
C LEU A 30 19.07 2.58 -24.53
N ALA A 31 20.25 3.15 -24.75
CA ALA A 31 20.94 3.08 -26.02
C ALA A 31 21.31 1.63 -26.41
N SER A 32 21.72 0.79 -25.45
CA SER A 32 21.97 -0.64 -25.67
C SER A 32 20.72 -1.42 -26.11
N ARG A 33 19.55 -0.91 -25.77
CA ARG A 33 18.23 -1.46 -26.16
C ARG A 33 17.64 -0.80 -27.41
N GLY A 34 18.43 0.02 -28.12
CA GLY A 34 18.03 0.69 -29.36
C GLY A 34 17.27 2.01 -29.16
N VAL A 35 17.09 2.47 -27.91
CA VAL A 35 16.38 3.72 -27.61
C VAL A 35 17.38 4.83 -27.35
N LYS A 36 17.46 5.79 -28.28
CA LYS A 36 18.31 6.98 -28.15
C LYS A 36 17.46 8.21 -27.84
N LEU A 37 17.70 8.81 -26.69
CA LEU A 37 17.07 10.07 -26.27
C LEU A 37 18.12 11.14 -26.06
N HIS A 38 17.74 12.38 -26.34
CA HIS A 38 18.56 13.51 -25.96
C HIS A 38 18.65 13.62 -24.44
N ARG A 39 19.81 14.02 -23.91
CA ARG A 39 20.09 14.08 -22.47
C ARG A 39 19.06 14.94 -21.71
N LEU A 40 18.60 16.05 -22.28
CA LEU A 40 17.61 16.92 -21.66
C LEU A 40 16.24 16.26 -21.58
N GLU A 41 15.83 15.55 -22.63
CA GLU A 41 14.57 14.80 -22.65
C GLU A 41 14.55 13.71 -21.57
N LEU A 42 15.61 12.91 -21.50
CA LEU A 42 15.75 11.89 -20.47
C LEU A 42 15.77 12.50 -19.06
N THR A 43 16.48 13.64 -18.88
CA THR A 43 16.51 14.35 -17.59
C THR A 43 15.13 14.81 -17.18
N GLY A 44 14.38 15.44 -18.10
CA GLY A 44 13.00 15.88 -17.87
C GLY A 44 12.09 14.71 -17.53
N TYR A 45 12.20 13.62 -18.27
CA TYR A 45 11.41 12.41 -18.07
C TYR A 45 11.65 11.76 -16.70
N LEU A 46 12.92 11.56 -16.33
CA LEU A 46 13.29 11.00 -15.03
C LEU A 46 12.84 11.89 -13.86
N LYS A 47 12.94 13.21 -14.05
CA LYS A 47 12.46 14.17 -13.06
C LYS A 47 10.93 14.10 -12.92
N ALA A 48 10.19 14.07 -14.02
CA ALA A 48 8.72 13.90 -13.98
C ALA A 48 8.32 12.61 -13.25
N LEU A 49 9.00 11.48 -13.51
CA LEU A 49 8.76 10.24 -12.78
C LEU A 49 9.10 10.36 -11.28
N ALA A 50 10.10 11.16 -10.92
CA ALA A 50 10.43 11.42 -9.53
C ALA A 50 9.38 12.32 -8.85
N ASP A 51 8.91 13.37 -9.53
CA ASP A 51 7.84 14.26 -9.06
C ASP A 51 6.51 13.49 -8.85
N MET A 52 6.29 12.44 -9.64
CA MET A 52 5.17 11.50 -9.50
C MET A 52 5.41 10.38 -8.45
N ASN A 53 6.50 10.45 -7.69
CA ASN A 53 6.90 9.41 -6.72
C ASN A 53 7.12 7.99 -7.30
N VAL A 54 7.22 7.85 -8.62
CA VAL A 54 7.58 6.57 -9.27
C VAL A 54 9.07 6.27 -9.08
N LEU A 55 9.91 7.31 -9.10
CA LEU A 55 11.34 7.23 -8.84
C LEU A 55 11.71 8.07 -7.62
N LYS A 56 12.79 7.68 -6.96
CA LYS A 56 13.47 8.47 -5.93
C LYS A 56 14.75 9.06 -6.51
N GLN A 57 14.88 10.39 -6.48
CA GLN A 57 16.12 11.08 -6.83
C GLN A 57 16.97 11.27 -5.58
N ARG A 58 18.26 11.00 -5.70
CA ARG A 58 19.29 11.34 -4.69
C ARG A 58 20.39 12.15 -5.36
N ASP A 59 20.77 13.26 -4.73
CA ASP A 59 21.89 14.08 -5.19
C ASP A 59 23.18 13.55 -4.55
N ILE A 60 23.92 12.76 -5.33
CA ILE A 60 25.23 12.25 -4.98
C ILE A 60 26.22 13.01 -5.86
N LYS A 61 26.81 14.09 -5.33
CA LYS A 61 27.75 14.94 -6.09
C LYS A 61 28.85 14.09 -6.75
N PRO A 62 29.15 14.28 -8.03
CA PRO A 62 28.63 15.32 -8.93
C PRO A 62 27.37 14.94 -9.71
N SER A 63 26.69 13.84 -9.40
CA SER A 63 25.62 13.26 -10.21
C SER A 63 24.32 13.18 -9.45
N LYS A 64 23.22 13.20 -10.20
CA LYS A 64 21.89 12.80 -9.73
C LYS A 64 21.68 11.33 -10.03
N VAL A 65 21.34 10.55 -9.00
CA VAL A 65 21.08 9.11 -9.08
C VAL A 65 19.61 8.85 -8.86
N PHE A 66 19.03 8.05 -9.73
CA PHE A 66 17.65 7.63 -9.67
C PHE A 66 17.56 6.15 -9.26
N SER A 67 16.60 5.85 -8.43
CA SER A 67 16.21 4.49 -8.06
C SER A 67 14.70 4.38 -8.16
N ILE A 68 14.18 3.17 -8.26
CA ILE A 68 12.75 2.98 -8.12
C ILE A 68 12.36 3.49 -6.74
N SER A 69 11.31 4.30 -6.68
CA SER A 69 10.68 4.60 -5.40
C SER A 69 10.11 3.28 -4.89
N VAL A 70 10.72 2.72 -3.85
CA VAL A 70 10.27 1.47 -3.21
C VAL A 70 9.06 1.76 -2.30
N SER A 71 8.30 2.80 -2.58
CA SER A 71 6.94 2.83 -2.09
C SER A 71 6.14 1.86 -2.96
N ARG A 72 6.27 0.55 -2.72
CA ARG A 72 5.21 -0.38 -3.04
C ARG A 72 3.95 0.28 -2.48
N GLU A 73 3.03 0.68 -3.37
CA GLU A 73 1.75 1.19 -2.91
C GLU A 73 1.18 0.15 -1.97
N LYS A 74 1.17 0.49 -0.70
CA LYS A 74 0.59 -0.38 0.31
C LYS A 74 -0.86 -0.57 -0.04
N ASN A 75 -1.31 -1.80 -0.01
CA ASN A 75 -2.73 -2.04 -0.16
C ASN A 75 -3.47 -1.61 1.12
N LEU A 76 -4.79 -1.48 1.02
CA LEU A 76 -5.62 -1.00 2.13
C LEU A 76 -5.45 -1.86 3.40
N TYR A 77 -5.31 -3.18 3.26
CA TYR A 77 -5.11 -4.07 4.41
C TYR A 77 -3.80 -3.78 5.13
N GLU A 78 -2.71 -3.54 4.38
CA GLU A 78 -1.40 -3.21 4.96
C GLU A 78 -1.45 -1.88 5.72
N VAL A 79 -2.12 -0.87 5.17
CA VAL A 79 -2.25 0.43 5.83
C VAL A 79 -3.10 0.34 7.10
N ILE A 80 -4.24 -0.35 7.04
CA ILE A 80 -5.08 -0.59 8.22
C ILE A 80 -4.29 -1.33 9.29
N GLY A 81 -3.55 -2.38 8.91
CA GLY A 81 -2.75 -3.16 9.83
C GLY A 81 -1.71 -2.31 10.57
N GLU A 82 -0.93 -1.53 9.85
CA GLU A 82 0.07 -0.64 10.45
C GLU A 82 -0.56 0.39 11.40
N SER A 83 -1.73 0.92 11.05
CA SER A 83 -2.45 1.86 11.91
C SER A 83 -3.00 1.17 13.15
N CYS A 84 -3.55 -0.03 13.02
CA CYS A 84 -4.03 -0.80 14.17
C CYS A 84 -2.92 -1.16 15.16
N VAL A 85 -1.68 -1.36 14.67
CA VAL A 85 -0.51 -1.56 15.56
C VAL A 85 -0.22 -0.30 16.39
N ARG A 86 -0.47 0.89 15.88
CA ARG A 86 -0.26 2.15 16.62
C ARG A 86 -1.33 2.40 17.69
N TYR A 87 -2.58 2.03 17.39
CA TYR A 87 -3.73 2.40 18.24
C TYR A 87 -4.25 1.24 19.11
N GLY A 88 -3.88 0.00 18.81
CA GLY A 88 -4.21 -1.17 19.63
C GLY A 88 -3.06 -1.54 20.57
N ARG A 89 -3.39 -1.82 21.84
CA ARG A 89 -2.40 -2.13 22.90
C ARG A 89 -1.99 -3.59 22.88
N THR A 90 -2.93 -4.50 22.68
CA THR A 90 -2.71 -5.95 22.62
C THR A 90 -2.92 -6.49 21.22
N GLU A 91 -2.47 -7.72 20.94
CA GLU A 91 -2.72 -8.36 19.63
C GLU A 91 -4.21 -8.56 19.37
N ASP A 92 -4.99 -8.95 20.36
CA ASP A 92 -6.44 -9.15 20.22
C ASP A 92 -7.16 -7.83 19.99
N GLU A 93 -6.76 -6.76 20.69
CA GLU A 93 -7.30 -5.43 20.45
C GLU A 93 -6.97 -4.92 19.03
N ARG A 94 -5.77 -5.20 18.53
CA ARG A 94 -5.37 -4.86 17.15
C ARG A 94 -6.18 -5.65 16.13
N ALA A 95 -6.38 -6.94 16.36
CA ALA A 95 -7.19 -7.79 15.50
C ALA A 95 -8.65 -7.33 15.48
N THR A 96 -9.21 -6.99 16.64
CA THR A 96 -10.58 -6.48 16.78
C THR A 96 -10.72 -5.13 16.09
N LEU A 97 -9.76 -4.20 16.26
CA LEU A 97 -9.75 -2.89 15.60
C LEU A 97 -9.62 -3.01 14.08
N ALA A 98 -8.80 -3.95 13.58
CA ALA A 98 -8.69 -4.21 12.16
C ALA A 98 -10.00 -4.76 11.58
N ALA A 99 -10.61 -5.74 12.26
CA ALA A 99 -11.91 -6.28 11.86
C ALA A 99 -12.99 -5.20 11.88
N TYR A 100 -13.07 -4.39 12.95
CA TYR A 100 -13.99 -3.27 13.05
C TYR A 100 -13.81 -2.27 11.91
N SER A 101 -12.56 -1.89 11.62
CA SER A 101 -12.25 -0.93 10.57
C SER A 101 -12.67 -1.45 9.18
N LEU A 102 -12.35 -2.71 8.88
CA LEU A 102 -12.77 -3.34 7.63
C LEU A 102 -14.29 -3.48 7.54
N GLN A 103 -14.97 -3.84 8.65
CA GLN A 103 -16.42 -3.95 8.73
C GLN A 103 -17.11 -2.61 8.44
N LYS A 104 -16.65 -1.54 9.04
CA LYS A 104 -17.18 -0.18 8.82
C LYS A 104 -16.95 0.30 7.37
N LEU A 105 -15.77 0.05 6.81
CA LEU A 105 -15.43 0.43 5.43
C LEU A 105 -16.21 -0.37 4.39
N PHE A 106 -16.32 -1.70 4.59
CA PHE A 106 -16.92 -2.60 3.59
C PHE A 106 -18.38 -2.90 3.85
N LYS A 107 -18.92 -2.49 5.01
CA LYS A 107 -20.32 -2.67 5.42
C LYS A 107 -20.75 -4.15 5.38
N ARG A 108 -19.89 -5.05 5.79
CA ARG A 108 -20.11 -6.49 5.82
C ARG A 108 -19.26 -7.18 6.89
N PRO A 109 -19.62 -8.41 7.29
CA PRO A 109 -18.76 -9.22 8.16
C PRO A 109 -17.38 -9.42 7.58
N VAL A 110 -16.37 -9.56 8.46
CA VAL A 110 -14.96 -9.67 8.11
C VAL A 110 -14.47 -11.08 8.38
N PHE A 111 -13.81 -11.69 7.41
CA PHE A 111 -13.20 -13.00 7.54
C PHE A 111 -11.84 -12.92 8.24
N ASP A 112 -11.47 -13.96 8.99
CA ASP A 112 -10.16 -14.05 9.67
C ASP A 112 -9.00 -13.87 8.67
N MET A 113 -9.13 -14.41 7.47
CA MET A 113 -8.15 -14.22 6.40
C MET A 113 -7.92 -12.74 6.04
N GLU A 114 -8.90 -11.86 6.21
CA GLU A 114 -8.76 -10.44 5.92
C GLU A 114 -7.97 -9.74 7.04
N VAL A 115 -8.22 -10.10 8.30
CA VAL A 115 -7.45 -9.60 9.45
C VAL A 115 -5.97 -10.05 9.34
N ARG A 116 -5.73 -11.29 8.95
CA ARG A 116 -4.36 -11.80 8.68
C ARG A 116 -3.68 -11.07 7.53
N ARG A 117 -4.42 -10.58 6.54
CA ARG A 117 -3.89 -9.73 5.46
C ARG A 117 -3.44 -8.36 5.94
N CYS A 118 -3.99 -7.89 7.03
CA CYS A 118 -3.47 -6.70 7.71
C CYS A 118 -2.12 -6.96 8.40
N GLY A 119 -1.62 -8.21 8.38
CA GLY A 119 -0.40 -8.59 9.08
C GLY A 119 -0.59 -8.68 10.61
N ILE A 120 -1.83 -8.83 11.05
CA ILE A 120 -2.18 -8.88 12.48
C ILE A 120 -2.58 -10.32 12.84
N GLY A 121 -2.01 -10.82 13.92
CA GLY A 121 -2.46 -12.02 14.63
C GLY A 121 -3.49 -11.66 15.70
N GLY A 122 -3.78 -12.63 16.58
CA GLY A 122 -4.70 -12.45 17.70
C GLY A 122 -6.15 -12.83 17.37
N ALA A 123 -6.96 -12.89 18.41
CA ALA A 123 -8.37 -13.20 18.32
C ALA A 123 -9.20 -11.93 18.13
N VAL A 124 -10.22 -12.01 17.28
CA VAL A 124 -11.17 -10.91 17.11
C VAL A 124 -12.30 -11.08 18.13
N ASP A 125 -12.53 -10.06 18.94
CA ASP A 125 -13.66 -9.99 19.85
C ASP A 125 -14.91 -9.55 19.07
N GLY A 126 -15.89 -10.46 18.96
CA GLY A 126 -17.12 -10.23 18.24
C GLY A 126 -17.96 -11.48 18.07
N ARG A 127 -19.16 -11.33 17.57
CA ARG A 127 -20.05 -12.45 17.26
C ARG A 127 -19.72 -13.08 15.91
N LYS A 128 -19.93 -14.38 15.80
CA LYS A 128 -19.87 -15.07 14.51
C LYS A 128 -21.05 -14.61 13.63
N ALA A 129 -20.77 -14.39 12.36
CA ALA A 129 -21.82 -14.08 11.39
C ALA A 129 -22.73 -15.27 11.14
N THR A 130 -23.99 -15.00 10.79
CA THR A 130 -24.95 -16.01 10.37
C THR A 130 -24.57 -16.63 9.02
N ASN A 131 -25.21 -17.72 8.63
CA ASN A 131 -24.95 -18.34 7.33
C ASN A 131 -25.29 -17.41 6.16
N GLU A 132 -26.33 -16.58 6.28
CA GLU A 132 -26.76 -15.60 5.29
C GLU A 132 -25.72 -14.48 5.15
N GLU A 133 -25.37 -13.84 6.26
CA GLU A 133 -24.33 -12.81 6.33
C GLU A 133 -22.98 -13.29 5.75
N ARG A 134 -22.65 -14.56 6.06
CA ARG A 134 -21.43 -15.20 5.51
C ARG A 134 -21.53 -15.41 4.00
N ALA A 135 -22.66 -15.89 3.50
CA ALA A 135 -22.86 -16.15 2.08
C ALA A 135 -22.72 -14.86 1.26
N GLU A 136 -23.34 -13.77 1.71
CA GLU A 136 -23.24 -12.46 1.08
C GLU A 136 -21.80 -11.95 1.04
N ALA A 137 -21.10 -11.96 2.18
CA ALA A 137 -19.73 -11.52 2.28
C ALA A 137 -18.79 -12.38 1.40
N LYS A 138 -19.01 -13.70 1.34
CA LYS A 138 -18.24 -14.63 0.51
C LYS A 138 -18.41 -14.33 -0.99
N VAL A 139 -19.63 -14.02 -1.44
CA VAL A 139 -19.89 -13.67 -2.85
C VAL A 139 -19.08 -12.45 -3.26
N ILE A 140 -19.02 -11.42 -2.40
CA ILE A 140 -18.26 -10.19 -2.69
C ILE A 140 -16.78 -10.51 -2.85
N LEU A 141 -16.19 -11.25 -1.90
CA LEU A 141 -14.76 -11.60 -1.96
C LEU A 141 -14.42 -12.49 -3.16
N THR A 142 -15.32 -13.43 -3.49
CA THR A 142 -15.11 -14.31 -4.66
C THR A 142 -15.13 -13.53 -5.96
N ARG A 143 -15.99 -12.52 -6.12
CA ARG A 143 -16.02 -11.62 -7.28
C ARG A 143 -14.72 -10.81 -7.41
N MET A 144 -14.05 -10.51 -6.30
CA MET A 144 -12.75 -9.86 -6.28
C MET A 144 -11.57 -10.84 -6.47
N GLY A 145 -11.84 -12.12 -6.77
CA GLY A 145 -10.82 -13.13 -7.00
C GLY A 145 -10.24 -13.78 -5.74
N TYR A 146 -10.81 -13.55 -4.57
CA TYR A 146 -10.35 -14.16 -3.34
C TYR A 146 -10.99 -15.53 -3.10
N LYS A 147 -10.16 -16.52 -2.78
CA LYS A 147 -10.63 -17.83 -2.34
C LYS A 147 -10.85 -17.79 -0.83
N VAL A 148 -12.10 -17.87 -0.39
CA VAL A 148 -12.46 -17.92 1.02
C VAL A 148 -12.55 -19.37 1.47
N PRO A 149 -11.73 -19.83 2.45
CA PRO A 149 -11.81 -21.18 2.97
C PRO A 149 -13.18 -21.48 3.60
N ASN A 150 -13.64 -22.71 3.47
CA ASN A 150 -14.93 -23.10 4.06
C ASN A 150 -14.90 -23.12 5.59
N SER A 151 -13.70 -23.28 6.18
CA SER A 151 -13.50 -23.23 7.63
C SER A 151 -13.46 -21.81 8.20
N ASP A 152 -13.30 -20.79 7.34
CA ASP A 152 -13.21 -19.39 7.77
C ASP A 152 -14.63 -18.85 8.02
N VAL A 153 -14.92 -18.53 9.27
CA VAL A 153 -16.20 -17.97 9.71
C VAL A 153 -16.01 -16.50 9.97
N PRO A 154 -16.73 -15.61 9.26
CA PRO A 154 -16.56 -14.19 9.47
C PRO A 154 -17.14 -13.73 10.79
N VAL A 155 -16.57 -12.65 11.31
CA VAL A 155 -16.92 -12.05 12.59
C VAL A 155 -17.52 -10.67 12.37
N ILE A 156 -18.44 -10.30 13.26
CA ILE A 156 -19.03 -8.96 13.39
C ILE A 156 -18.62 -8.42 14.74
N VAL A 157 -17.88 -7.32 14.72
CA VAL A 157 -17.48 -6.59 15.93
C VAL A 157 -18.64 -5.71 16.36
N GLU A 158 -19.11 -5.88 17.58
CA GLU A 158 -20.24 -5.15 18.16
C GLU A 158 -19.79 -4.02 19.10
N ASN A 159 -18.56 -4.13 19.61
CA ASN A 159 -17.97 -3.12 20.48
C ASN A 159 -17.72 -1.82 19.71
N ASP A 160 -18.06 -0.70 20.30
CA ASP A 160 -17.77 0.60 19.69
C ASP A 160 -16.27 0.94 19.78
N MET A 161 -15.67 1.15 18.61
CA MET A 161 -14.28 1.56 18.46
C MET A 161 -14.16 2.78 17.53
N ASP A 162 -15.20 3.59 17.40
CA ASP A 162 -15.29 4.68 16.43
C ASP A 162 -14.15 5.71 16.60
N GLU A 163 -13.74 6.04 17.81
CA GLU A 163 -12.62 6.95 18.02
C GLU A 163 -11.31 6.45 17.40
N LYS A 164 -11.00 5.17 17.60
CA LYS A 164 -9.80 4.56 17.00
C LYS A 164 -9.94 4.35 15.50
N PHE A 165 -11.15 4.00 15.05
CA PHE A 165 -11.46 3.86 13.63
C PHE A 165 -11.21 5.16 12.86
N VAL A 166 -11.62 6.31 13.40
CA VAL A 166 -11.35 7.63 12.79
C VAL A 166 -9.85 7.84 12.61
N GLN A 167 -9.02 7.46 13.59
CA GLN A 167 -7.56 7.56 13.48
C GLN A 167 -7.01 6.63 12.39
N VAL A 168 -7.51 5.39 12.33
CA VAL A 168 -7.12 4.41 11.29
C VAL A 168 -7.48 4.93 9.89
N VAL A 169 -8.67 5.51 9.71
CA VAL A 169 -9.09 6.10 8.42
C VAL A 169 -8.25 7.31 8.07
N ALA A 170 -7.96 8.19 9.03
CA ALA A 170 -7.09 9.35 8.81
C ALA A 170 -5.70 8.92 8.31
N ASP A 171 -5.09 7.93 8.96
CA ASP A 171 -3.82 7.36 8.52
C ASP A 171 -3.91 6.77 7.10
N ALA A 172 -4.99 6.06 6.80
CA ALA A 172 -5.21 5.46 5.48
C ALA A 172 -5.30 6.54 4.37
N VAL A 173 -5.99 7.63 4.64
CA VAL A 173 -6.10 8.77 3.71
C VAL A 173 -4.74 9.45 3.52
N ILE A 174 -4.02 9.72 4.62
CA ILE A 174 -2.69 10.35 4.57
C ILE A 174 -1.72 9.49 3.75
N GLU A 175 -1.75 8.19 3.92
CA GLU A 175 -0.89 7.25 3.17
C GLU A 175 -1.29 7.17 1.69
N ALA A 176 -2.59 7.03 1.40
CA ALA A 176 -3.11 6.90 0.03
C ALA A 176 -2.79 8.13 -0.83
N TYR A 177 -2.80 9.31 -0.24
CA TYR A 177 -2.51 10.57 -0.94
C TYR A 177 -1.09 11.10 -0.69
N ASN A 178 -0.21 10.30 -0.07
CA ASN A 178 1.16 10.71 0.28
C ASN A 178 1.24 12.08 0.97
N SER A 179 0.30 12.34 1.89
CA SER A 179 0.05 13.65 2.50
C SER A 179 0.74 13.84 3.85
N ARG A 180 1.72 12.99 4.20
CA ARG A 180 2.44 13.08 5.49
C ARG A 180 3.11 14.42 5.73
N SER A 181 3.58 15.09 4.68
CA SER A 181 4.22 16.41 4.79
C SER A 181 3.29 17.53 5.28
N PHE A 182 1.97 17.32 5.18
CA PHE A 182 0.98 18.28 5.69
C PHE A 182 0.59 18.03 7.14
N VAL A 183 0.99 16.90 7.72
CA VAL A 183 0.66 16.55 9.10
C VAL A 183 1.61 17.28 10.03
N LYS A 184 1.07 18.05 10.98
CA LYS A 184 1.86 18.65 12.04
C LYS A 184 2.41 17.54 12.95
N GLU A 185 3.73 17.38 12.99
CA GLU A 185 4.37 16.50 13.96
C GLU A 185 4.11 17.03 15.38
N THR A 186 3.30 16.32 16.13
CA THR A 186 3.12 16.63 17.55
C THR A 186 4.31 16.04 18.28
N THR A 187 5.32 16.87 18.56
CA THR A 187 6.39 16.50 19.46
C THR A 187 5.78 16.31 20.84
N GLN A 188 5.51 15.07 21.23
CA GLN A 188 5.21 14.77 22.62
C GLN A 188 6.48 15.04 23.42
N LEU A 189 6.52 16.21 24.08
CA LEU A 189 7.45 16.44 25.16
C LEU A 189 7.14 15.39 26.24
N LYS A 190 8.03 14.39 26.36
CA LYS A 190 8.04 13.54 27.55
C LYS A 190 8.40 14.43 28.73
N LEU A 191 7.43 14.71 29.55
CA LEU A 191 7.61 15.22 30.94
C LEU A 191 8.03 14.04 31.83
#